data_85fb529665a34ab1f52adfd503c34035
#
_entry.id   85fb529665a34ab1f52adfd503c34035
#
_cell.length_a   1.000
_cell.length_b   1.000
_cell.length_c   1.000
_cell.angle_alpha   90.00
_cell.angle_beta   90.00
_cell.angle_gamma   90.00
#
_symmetry.space_group_name_H-M   'P 1'
#
loop_
_entity.id
_entity.type
_entity.pdbx_description
1 polymer ?
#
loop_
_entity_poly.entity_id
_entity_poly.type
_entity_poly.pdbx_seq_one_letter_code
_entity_poly.pdbx_strand_id
1 'polypeptide(L)'
;MLYSFVIPHKNSLDLLQRCLDSIPVRSDIEIIVVDDNSMLDNRPMISRVDEKIIYIDAEHSKGAGRARNYGMKEAKGKWILFADCDDFYAEGFLSELDRFSDSDYDIVYFDSFIYYEIDTHKYRNGQYSDYLKDFLESPHSKTNVNNVKYGENAAWNKMFSIQYIKKLGISFEEIPKGNDIYFVHCAGYYTNNIAVINKKLYFYVKNPQSITWGKMNKCLLLESIALFDKNMKFVRMDGAWNLYPPFYQSMLRIYRLYGPVFWIRYYFTKFFVYTPIWTIIYHKVHLYLKRTLYRNI
;
A
#
# COMPACT_ATOMS: atom_id res chain seq x y z
N MET A 1 25.16 1.87 -3.25
CA MET A 1 23.85 1.38 -3.68
C MET A 1 22.87 2.53 -3.58
N LEU A 2 22.11 2.82 -4.65
CA LEU A 2 21.13 3.90 -4.67
C LEU A 2 19.73 3.39 -4.38
N TYR A 3 19.33 2.31 -5.04
CA TYR A 3 18.00 1.72 -4.90
C TYR A 3 18.06 0.27 -4.40
N SER A 4 17.18 -0.06 -3.46
CA SER A 4 16.87 -1.42 -3.04
C SER A 4 15.40 -1.72 -3.37
N PHE A 5 15.16 -2.70 -4.24
CA PHE A 5 13.83 -3.21 -4.53
C PHE A 5 13.56 -4.44 -3.66
N VAL A 6 12.50 -4.41 -2.87
CA VAL A 6 12.08 -5.54 -2.03
C VAL A 6 10.81 -6.16 -2.58
N ILE A 7 10.88 -7.43 -2.94
CA ILE A 7 9.81 -8.16 -3.63
C ILE A 7 9.45 -9.41 -2.83
N PRO A 8 8.32 -9.44 -2.11
CA PRO A 8 7.81 -10.65 -1.49
C PRO A 8 7.34 -11.62 -2.57
N HIS A 9 7.70 -12.89 -2.44
CA HIS A 9 7.32 -13.94 -3.38
C HIS A 9 6.70 -15.14 -2.66
N LYS A 10 5.72 -15.77 -3.32
CA LYS A 10 5.20 -17.09 -2.95
C LYS A 10 4.53 -17.78 -4.14
N ASN A 11 5.07 -18.90 -4.58
CA ASN A 11 4.48 -19.81 -5.59
C ASN A 11 4.11 -19.16 -6.95
N SER A 12 4.81 -18.12 -7.41
CA SER A 12 4.42 -17.31 -8.58
C SER A 12 5.62 -16.94 -9.45
N LEU A 13 6.40 -17.92 -9.94
CA LEU A 13 7.66 -17.69 -10.67
C LEU A 13 7.49 -16.84 -11.92
N ASP A 14 6.48 -17.15 -12.77
CA ASP A 14 6.26 -16.42 -14.03
C ASP A 14 5.92 -14.94 -13.76
N LEU A 15 5.15 -14.68 -12.71
CA LEU A 15 4.78 -13.33 -12.31
C LEU A 15 5.99 -12.60 -11.74
N LEU A 16 6.79 -13.28 -10.91
CA LEU A 16 8.05 -12.73 -10.38
C LEU A 16 9.00 -12.36 -11.53
N GLN A 17 9.17 -13.24 -12.54
CA GLN A 17 10.05 -12.96 -13.65
C GLN A 17 9.61 -11.69 -14.40
N ARG A 18 8.31 -11.50 -14.67
CA ARG A 18 7.80 -10.27 -15.27
C ARG A 18 8.10 -9.03 -14.42
N CYS A 19 7.95 -9.13 -13.11
CA CYS A 19 8.30 -8.04 -12.20
C CYS A 19 9.79 -7.70 -12.29
N LEU A 20 10.67 -8.71 -12.27
CA LEU A 20 12.11 -8.54 -12.38
C LEU A 20 12.53 -7.94 -13.73
N ASP A 21 11.93 -8.39 -14.83
CA ASP A 21 12.21 -7.89 -16.18
C ASP A 21 11.84 -6.41 -16.37
N SER A 22 10.90 -5.91 -15.56
CA SER A 22 10.51 -4.50 -15.58
C SER A 22 11.52 -3.57 -14.90
N ILE A 23 12.45 -4.11 -14.09
CA ILE A 23 13.48 -3.36 -13.37
C ILE A 23 14.79 -3.45 -14.16
N PRO A 24 15.35 -2.33 -14.66
CA PRO A 24 16.58 -2.38 -15.44
C PRO A 24 17.78 -2.82 -14.59
N VAL A 25 18.75 -3.51 -15.22
CA VAL A 25 20.01 -3.88 -14.57
C VAL A 25 20.91 -2.65 -14.51
N ARG A 26 21.26 -2.21 -13.29
CA ARG A 26 22.18 -1.09 -13.04
C ARG A 26 23.07 -1.40 -11.83
N SER A 27 24.30 -0.92 -11.84
CA SER A 27 25.28 -1.18 -10.77
C SER A 27 24.93 -0.55 -9.42
N ASP A 28 24.01 0.39 -9.40
CA ASP A 28 23.54 1.09 -8.21
C ASP A 28 22.17 0.59 -7.72
N ILE A 29 21.65 -0.49 -8.32
CA ILE A 29 20.41 -1.18 -7.92
C ILE A 29 20.75 -2.53 -7.26
N GLU A 30 20.02 -2.87 -6.24
CA GLU A 30 19.91 -4.23 -5.73
C GLU A 30 18.44 -4.67 -5.68
N ILE A 31 18.19 -5.93 -5.98
CA ILE A 31 16.87 -6.55 -5.87
C ILE A 31 16.94 -7.63 -4.79
N ILE A 32 16.01 -7.57 -3.85
CA ILE A 32 15.89 -8.50 -2.74
C ILE A 32 14.55 -9.22 -2.86
N VAL A 33 14.58 -10.40 -3.44
CA VAL A 33 13.42 -11.30 -3.50
C VAL A 33 13.35 -12.06 -2.17
N VAL A 34 12.19 -12.04 -1.52
CA VAL A 34 11.98 -12.76 -0.27
C VAL A 34 10.90 -13.81 -0.46
N ASP A 35 11.32 -15.05 -0.54
CA ASP A 35 10.45 -16.21 -0.73
C ASP A 35 9.82 -16.67 0.60
N ASP A 36 8.50 -16.55 0.71
CA ASP A 36 7.72 -16.89 1.89
C ASP A 36 7.32 -18.38 1.89
N ASN A 37 8.33 -19.27 1.84
CA ASN A 37 8.14 -20.72 1.84
C ASN A 37 7.30 -21.24 0.67
N SER A 38 7.75 -21.00 -0.55
CA SER A 38 7.17 -21.61 -1.75
C SER A 38 7.40 -23.12 -1.81
N MET A 39 6.53 -23.82 -2.54
CA MET A 39 6.75 -25.22 -2.93
C MET A 39 8.04 -25.33 -3.75
N LEU A 40 8.75 -26.46 -3.68
CA LEU A 40 10.07 -26.62 -4.30
C LEU A 40 10.10 -26.23 -5.78
N ASP A 41 9.10 -26.64 -6.55
CA ASP A 41 9.00 -26.34 -7.99
C ASP A 41 8.70 -24.87 -8.30
N ASN A 42 8.36 -24.08 -7.30
CA ASN A 42 8.02 -22.67 -7.39
C ASN A 42 8.99 -21.77 -6.60
N ARG A 43 10.11 -22.30 -6.13
CA ARG A 43 11.15 -21.51 -5.46
C ARG A 43 11.94 -20.70 -6.48
N PRO A 44 12.08 -19.39 -6.26
CA PRO A 44 12.91 -18.58 -7.14
C PRO A 44 14.38 -18.97 -7.04
N MET A 45 15.11 -18.83 -8.13
CA MET A 45 16.58 -18.96 -8.18
C MET A 45 17.14 -17.64 -8.70
N ILE A 46 18.37 -17.30 -8.30
CA ILE A 46 19.04 -16.08 -8.77
C ILE A 46 19.12 -16.11 -10.30
N SER A 47 18.53 -15.13 -10.94
CA SER A 47 18.51 -14.96 -12.39
C SER A 47 19.30 -13.74 -12.86
N ARG A 48 19.70 -12.86 -11.94
CA ARG A 48 20.34 -11.56 -12.23
C ARG A 48 21.53 -11.33 -11.28
N VAL A 49 22.50 -10.54 -11.74
CA VAL A 49 23.71 -10.20 -10.97
C VAL A 49 23.45 -9.25 -9.80
N ASP A 50 22.37 -8.48 -9.89
CA ASP A 50 21.93 -7.49 -8.87
C ASP A 50 20.86 -8.06 -7.92
N GLU A 51 20.56 -9.36 -8.02
CA GLU A 51 19.52 -10.05 -7.26
C GLU A 51 20.09 -10.82 -6.07
N LYS A 52 19.35 -10.75 -4.96
CA LYS A 52 19.55 -11.58 -3.76
C LYS A 52 18.24 -12.24 -3.39
N ILE A 53 18.27 -13.53 -3.10
CA ILE A 53 17.09 -14.26 -2.64
C ILE A 53 17.24 -14.62 -1.16
N ILE A 54 16.20 -14.37 -0.38
CA ILE A 54 16.05 -14.78 1.01
C ILE A 54 14.92 -15.81 1.06
N TYR A 55 15.20 -16.99 1.61
CA TYR A 55 14.20 -18.03 1.80
C TYR A 55 13.74 -18.05 3.25
N ILE A 56 12.43 -17.88 3.45
CA ILE A 56 11.79 -18.03 4.77
C ILE A 56 11.26 -19.47 4.86
N ASP A 57 11.58 -20.17 5.94
CA ASP A 57 11.07 -21.53 6.18
C ASP A 57 9.60 -21.54 6.62
N ALA A 58 9.01 -22.76 6.71
CA ALA A 58 7.59 -22.93 7.03
C ALA A 58 7.22 -22.41 8.43
N GLU A 59 8.12 -22.50 9.40
CA GLU A 59 7.89 -22.06 10.78
C GLU A 59 7.81 -20.53 10.86
N HIS A 60 8.58 -19.83 10.01
CA HIS A 60 8.68 -18.38 10.00
C HIS A 60 7.82 -17.73 8.91
N SER A 61 7.19 -18.49 8.01
CA SER A 61 6.31 -17.96 6.95
C SER A 61 5.05 -17.31 7.54
N LYS A 62 4.85 -16.01 7.25
CA LYS A 62 3.69 -15.23 7.73
C LYS A 62 3.18 -14.23 6.67
N GLY A 63 3.46 -14.49 5.41
CA GLY A 63 2.99 -13.69 4.29
C GLY A 63 3.84 -12.46 3.96
N ALA A 64 3.35 -11.67 3.02
CA ALA A 64 4.07 -10.57 2.39
C ALA A 64 4.60 -9.51 3.37
N GLY A 65 3.90 -9.25 4.47
CA GLY A 65 4.36 -8.28 5.48
C GLY A 65 5.68 -8.71 6.12
N ARG A 66 5.78 -9.99 6.53
CA ARG A 66 7.04 -10.54 7.08
C ARG A 66 8.13 -10.57 6.02
N ALA A 67 7.81 -10.97 4.80
CA ALA A 67 8.78 -11.00 3.71
C ALA A 67 9.35 -9.60 3.44
N ARG A 68 8.51 -8.56 3.40
CA ARG A 68 8.98 -7.17 3.28
C ARG A 68 9.87 -6.74 4.45
N ASN A 69 9.55 -7.17 5.69
CA ASN A 69 10.38 -6.89 6.87
C ASN A 69 11.78 -7.52 6.77
N TYR A 70 11.88 -8.75 6.26
CA TYR A 70 13.18 -9.38 6.01
C TYR A 70 13.97 -8.64 4.93
N GLY A 71 13.35 -8.35 3.79
CA GLY A 71 13.99 -7.61 2.71
C GLY A 71 14.44 -6.21 3.14
N MET A 72 13.64 -5.51 3.91
CA MET A 72 13.96 -4.18 4.41
C MET A 72 15.19 -4.17 5.35
N LYS A 73 15.41 -5.23 6.13
CA LYS A 73 16.60 -5.36 6.99
C LYS A 73 17.89 -5.50 6.17
N GLU A 74 17.80 -6.15 5.03
CA GLU A 74 18.94 -6.42 4.13
C GLU A 74 19.24 -5.27 3.16
N ALA A 75 18.30 -4.35 2.99
CA ALA A 75 18.39 -3.22 2.05
C ALA A 75 19.53 -2.27 2.41
N LYS A 76 20.37 -1.93 1.40
CA LYS A 76 21.59 -1.10 1.52
C LYS A 76 21.50 0.20 0.72
N GLY A 77 20.48 0.37 -0.11
CA GLY A 77 20.27 1.56 -0.93
C GLY A 77 20.03 2.81 -0.09
N LYS A 78 20.20 3.99 -0.71
CA LYS A 78 19.67 5.24 -0.15
C LYS A 78 18.15 5.20 -0.09
N TRP A 79 17.55 4.63 -1.13
CA TRP A 79 16.12 4.51 -1.33
C TRP A 79 15.65 3.06 -1.33
N ILE A 80 14.51 2.80 -0.73
CA ILE A 80 13.83 1.51 -0.78
C ILE A 80 12.50 1.63 -1.50
N LEU A 81 12.24 0.69 -2.41
CA LEU A 81 10.99 0.49 -3.12
C LEU A 81 10.45 -0.90 -2.83
N PHE A 82 9.15 -1.02 -2.67
CA PHE A 82 8.47 -2.29 -2.54
C PHE A 82 7.70 -2.57 -3.83
N ALA A 83 7.71 -3.81 -4.29
CA ALA A 83 6.87 -4.25 -5.39
C ALA A 83 6.22 -5.59 -5.04
N ASP A 84 5.00 -5.81 -5.50
CA ASP A 84 4.38 -7.13 -5.39
C ASP A 84 4.81 -7.98 -6.60
N CYS A 85 5.10 -9.26 -6.41
CA CYS A 85 5.65 -10.11 -7.47
C CYS A 85 4.70 -10.33 -8.65
N ASP A 86 3.40 -10.05 -8.48
CA ASP A 86 2.39 -10.13 -9.55
C ASP A 86 2.16 -8.81 -10.28
N ASP A 87 2.94 -7.77 -9.97
CA ASP A 87 2.90 -6.44 -10.58
C ASP A 87 4.17 -6.16 -11.40
N PHE A 88 4.30 -4.94 -11.97
CA PHE A 88 5.50 -4.51 -12.68
C PHE A 88 5.60 -2.99 -12.80
N TYR A 89 6.81 -2.48 -13.06
CA TYR A 89 7.05 -1.05 -13.29
C TYR A 89 6.81 -0.65 -14.76
N ALA A 90 6.43 0.59 -14.97
CA ALA A 90 6.29 1.17 -16.30
C ALA A 90 7.66 1.42 -16.94
N GLU A 91 7.73 1.35 -18.26
CA GLU A 91 8.96 1.71 -18.98
C GLU A 91 9.40 3.14 -18.62
N GLY A 92 10.69 3.31 -18.39
CA GLY A 92 11.28 4.61 -18.05
C GLY A 92 10.98 5.10 -16.61
N PHE A 93 10.34 4.31 -15.77
CA PHE A 93 10.01 4.71 -14.38
C PHE A 93 11.23 5.19 -13.61
N LEU A 94 12.36 4.53 -13.83
CA LEU A 94 13.60 4.81 -13.08
C LEU A 94 14.15 6.20 -13.40
N SER A 95 14.01 6.68 -14.63
CA SER A 95 14.42 8.04 -15.00
C SER A 95 13.62 9.13 -14.27
N GLU A 96 12.38 8.85 -13.93
CA GLU A 96 11.56 9.76 -13.11
C GLU A 96 11.99 9.72 -11.63
N LEU A 97 12.35 8.54 -11.10
CA LEU A 97 12.86 8.40 -9.74
C LEU A 97 14.26 9.02 -9.60
N ASP A 98 15.13 8.90 -10.61
CA ASP A 98 16.47 9.45 -10.62
C ASP A 98 16.50 10.97 -10.42
N ARG A 99 15.43 11.68 -10.77
CA ARG A 99 15.29 13.13 -10.52
C ARG A 99 15.28 13.47 -9.03
N PHE A 100 15.01 12.50 -8.18
CA PHE A 100 14.95 12.64 -6.73
C PHE A 100 16.08 11.87 -6.02
N SER A 101 16.98 11.24 -6.76
CA SER A 101 18.02 10.35 -6.22
C SER A 101 18.89 11.02 -5.17
N ASP A 102 19.28 12.26 -5.42
CA ASP A 102 20.16 13.04 -4.55
C ASP A 102 19.40 13.92 -3.52
N SER A 103 18.07 13.91 -3.59
CA SER A 103 17.25 14.70 -2.67
C SER A 103 17.29 14.15 -1.24
N ASP A 104 16.88 15.00 -0.29
CA ASP A 104 16.75 14.66 1.14
C ASP A 104 15.30 14.40 1.56
N TYR A 105 14.41 14.13 0.59
CA TYR A 105 13.03 13.77 0.91
C TYR A 105 12.96 12.46 1.69
N ASP A 106 11.99 12.37 2.59
CA ASP A 106 11.74 11.15 3.35
C ASP A 106 10.94 10.14 2.54
N ILE A 107 9.97 10.64 1.75
CA ILE A 107 9.11 9.81 0.89
C ILE A 107 8.85 10.55 -0.43
N VAL A 108 9.00 9.86 -1.54
CA VAL A 108 8.56 10.29 -2.87
C VAL A 108 7.36 9.44 -3.30
N TYR A 109 6.23 10.06 -3.55
CA TYR A 109 4.98 9.43 -3.97
C TYR A 109 4.83 9.49 -5.48
N PHE A 110 4.29 8.43 -6.10
CA PHE A 110 4.00 8.41 -7.53
C PHE A 110 2.67 7.71 -7.83
N ASP A 111 2.16 7.91 -9.04
CA ASP A 111 0.89 7.33 -9.49
C ASP A 111 1.06 5.92 -10.07
N SER A 112 -0.04 5.23 -10.29
CA SER A 112 -0.08 3.85 -10.80
C SER A 112 -1.28 3.60 -11.70
N PHE A 113 -1.16 2.59 -12.55
CA PHE A 113 -2.28 1.99 -13.27
C PHE A 113 -2.98 0.98 -12.36
N ILE A 114 -4.21 1.26 -11.96
CA ILE A 114 -4.96 0.44 -10.99
C ILE A 114 -5.80 -0.61 -11.71
N TYR A 115 -5.73 -1.87 -11.24
CA TYR A 115 -6.43 -3.02 -11.81
C TYR A 115 -6.13 -3.21 -13.31
N TYR A 116 -4.86 -3.09 -13.68
CA TYR A 116 -4.42 -3.27 -15.04
C TYR A 116 -4.68 -4.69 -15.53
N GLU A 117 -5.36 -4.82 -16.67
CA GLU A 117 -5.62 -6.08 -17.35
C GLU A 117 -4.63 -6.23 -18.51
N ILE A 118 -3.71 -7.21 -18.43
CA ILE A 118 -2.63 -7.39 -19.40
C ILE A 118 -3.16 -7.58 -20.83
N ASP A 119 -4.16 -8.45 -21.01
CA ASP A 119 -4.67 -8.82 -22.32
C ASP A 119 -5.41 -7.69 -23.04
N THR A 120 -6.06 -6.82 -22.29
CA THR A 120 -6.90 -5.75 -22.87
C THR A 120 -6.30 -4.36 -22.72
N HIS A 121 -5.19 -4.23 -22.00
CA HIS A 121 -4.56 -2.97 -21.61
C HIS A 121 -5.50 -1.98 -20.93
N LYS A 122 -6.58 -2.48 -20.33
CA LYS A 122 -7.55 -1.66 -19.59
C LYS A 122 -7.10 -1.49 -18.14
N TYR A 123 -7.39 -0.33 -17.58
CA TYR A 123 -7.12 -0.01 -16.19
C TYR A 123 -8.18 0.95 -15.64
N ARG A 124 -8.23 1.08 -14.32
CA ARG A 124 -9.02 2.11 -13.63
C ARG A 124 -8.13 3.29 -13.29
N ASN A 125 -8.64 4.49 -13.48
CA ASN A 125 -8.07 5.66 -12.81
C ASN A 125 -8.55 5.67 -11.35
N GLY A 126 -7.60 5.80 -10.42
CA GLY A 126 -7.91 6.02 -9.02
C GLY A 126 -8.02 7.51 -8.71
N GLN A 127 -8.73 7.86 -7.64
CA GLN A 127 -8.77 9.22 -7.10
C GLN A 127 -7.39 9.74 -6.67
N TYR A 128 -6.43 8.84 -6.53
CA TYR A 128 -5.07 9.18 -6.11
C TYR A 128 -4.34 10.07 -7.12
N SER A 129 -4.57 9.87 -8.43
CA SER A 129 -4.06 10.79 -9.46
C SER A 129 -4.46 12.24 -9.23
N ASP A 130 -5.71 12.47 -8.82
CA ASP A 130 -6.22 13.82 -8.51
C ASP A 130 -5.50 14.37 -7.26
N TYR A 131 -5.27 13.56 -6.23
CA TYR A 131 -4.55 13.98 -5.03
C TYR A 131 -3.10 14.41 -5.30
N LEU A 132 -2.40 13.68 -6.19
CA LEU A 132 -1.06 14.06 -6.60
C LEU A 132 -1.04 15.39 -7.37
N LYS A 133 -2.01 15.59 -8.26
CA LYS A 133 -2.17 16.85 -9.01
C LYS A 133 -2.47 18.00 -8.08
N ASP A 134 -3.44 17.87 -7.19
CA ASP A 134 -3.83 18.91 -6.23
C ASP A 134 -2.65 19.29 -5.32
N PHE A 135 -1.83 18.32 -4.94
CA PHE A 135 -0.61 18.57 -4.16
C PHE A 135 0.39 19.43 -4.94
N LEU A 136 0.63 19.14 -6.22
CA LEU A 136 1.55 19.93 -7.05
C LEU A 136 1.05 21.37 -7.28
N GLU A 137 -0.27 21.57 -7.34
CA GLU A 137 -0.87 22.90 -7.46
C GLU A 137 -0.81 23.69 -6.13
N SER A 138 -0.86 22.99 -4.99
CA SER A 138 -0.87 23.62 -3.66
C SER A 138 -0.17 22.74 -2.62
N PRO A 139 1.18 22.64 -2.64
CA PRO A 139 1.95 21.69 -1.83
C PRO A 139 1.93 22.01 -0.32
N HIS A 140 1.57 23.21 0.08
CA HIS A 140 1.46 23.63 1.47
C HIS A 140 0.05 23.46 2.05
N SER A 141 -0.93 23.06 1.24
CA SER A 141 -2.28 22.76 1.71
C SER A 141 -2.24 21.51 2.59
N LYS A 142 -2.63 21.65 3.86
CA LYS A 142 -2.71 20.52 4.79
C LYS A 142 -3.61 19.39 4.25
N THR A 143 -4.71 19.74 3.59
CA THR A 143 -5.62 18.78 2.98
C THR A 143 -4.91 18.00 1.86
N ASN A 144 -4.18 18.68 0.97
CA ASN A 144 -3.50 18.02 -0.14
C ASN A 144 -2.35 17.15 0.35
N VAL A 145 -1.57 17.61 1.32
CA VAL A 145 -0.55 16.80 2.00
C VAL A 145 -1.15 15.54 2.59
N ASN A 146 -2.26 15.64 3.30
CA ASN A 146 -2.95 14.49 3.90
C ASN A 146 -3.53 13.55 2.83
N ASN A 147 -4.09 14.10 1.75
CA ASN A 147 -4.59 13.30 0.63
C ASN A 147 -3.49 12.44 0.01
N VAL A 148 -2.29 12.97 -0.15
CA VAL A 148 -1.13 12.22 -0.65
C VAL A 148 -0.68 11.16 0.35
N LYS A 149 -0.55 11.50 1.64
CA LYS A 149 -0.06 10.60 2.69
C LYS A 149 -0.98 9.41 2.95
N TYR A 150 -2.31 9.62 2.93
CA TYR A 150 -3.31 8.65 3.37
C TYR A 150 -4.28 8.20 2.29
N GLY A 151 -4.24 8.79 1.11
CA GLY A 151 -5.16 8.48 0.01
C GLY A 151 -4.90 7.15 -0.67
N GLU A 152 -3.66 6.63 -0.56
CA GLU A 152 -3.28 5.31 -1.05
C GLU A 152 -2.50 4.54 0.01
N ASN A 153 -3.02 3.36 0.33
CA ASN A 153 -2.50 2.53 1.42
C ASN A 153 -1.33 1.63 1.02
N ALA A 154 -1.10 1.46 -0.28
CA ALA A 154 -0.08 0.56 -0.80
C ALA A 154 1.34 1.11 -0.62
N ALA A 155 2.31 0.22 -0.41
CA ALA A 155 3.72 0.59 -0.32
C ALA A 155 4.41 0.69 -1.69
N TRP A 156 3.86 0.07 -2.74
CA TRP A 156 4.47 -0.09 -4.06
C TRP A 156 4.49 1.18 -4.93
N ASN A 157 3.70 2.20 -4.61
CA ASN A 157 3.71 3.50 -5.32
C ASN A 157 4.48 4.59 -4.56
N LYS A 158 5.50 4.19 -3.85
CA LYS A 158 6.33 5.07 -3.02
C LYS A 158 7.79 4.67 -3.05
N MET A 159 8.66 5.65 -3.01
CA MET A 159 10.08 5.49 -2.77
C MET A 159 10.40 6.10 -1.39
N PHE A 160 10.89 5.29 -0.47
CA PHE A 160 11.18 5.70 0.90
C PHE A 160 12.68 5.88 1.12
N SER A 161 13.08 6.91 1.86
CA SER A 161 14.45 7.01 2.37
C SER A 161 14.70 5.90 3.39
N ILE A 162 15.71 5.07 3.15
CA ILE A 162 16.07 3.99 4.09
C ILE A 162 16.48 4.56 5.44
N GLN A 163 17.20 5.68 5.45
CA GLN A 163 17.61 6.35 6.68
C GLN A 163 16.38 6.78 7.50
N TYR A 164 15.39 7.36 6.82
CA TYR A 164 14.14 7.77 7.46
C TYR A 164 13.38 6.58 8.07
N ILE A 165 13.19 5.50 7.30
CA ILE A 165 12.50 4.29 7.79
C ILE A 165 13.23 3.64 8.96
N LYS A 166 14.56 3.54 8.90
CA LYS A 166 15.40 3.04 10.01
C LYS A 166 15.28 3.90 11.27
N LYS A 167 15.26 5.22 11.11
CA LYS A 167 15.08 6.17 12.23
C LYS A 167 13.71 6.00 12.91
N LEU A 168 12.65 5.73 12.14
CA LEU A 168 11.31 5.48 12.68
C LEU A 168 11.18 4.13 13.38
N GLY A 169 11.99 3.14 13.03
CA GLY A 169 11.92 1.78 13.57
C GLY A 169 10.58 1.08 13.28
N ILE A 170 9.92 1.43 12.17
CA ILE A 170 8.63 0.84 11.78
C ILE A 170 8.79 -0.43 10.97
N SER A 171 7.77 -1.28 11.00
CA SER A 171 7.71 -2.53 10.25
C SER A 171 6.32 -2.76 9.67
N PHE A 172 6.24 -3.60 8.64
CA PHE A 172 4.99 -4.10 8.11
C PHE A 172 4.29 -5.01 9.12
N GLU A 173 2.97 -4.99 9.12
CA GLU A 173 2.17 -5.92 9.92
C GLU A 173 2.30 -7.35 9.35
N GLU A 174 2.46 -8.34 10.23
CA GLU A 174 2.60 -9.75 9.81
C GLU A 174 1.22 -10.43 9.78
N ILE A 175 0.33 -9.88 8.98
CA ILE A 175 -1.05 -10.33 8.80
C ILE A 175 -1.34 -10.62 7.33
N PRO A 176 -2.32 -11.48 7.01
CA PRO A 176 -2.57 -11.92 5.64
C PRO A 176 -3.02 -10.81 4.69
N LYS A 177 -3.71 -9.77 5.17
CA LYS A 177 -4.30 -8.72 4.33
C LYS A 177 -4.18 -7.34 4.97
N GLY A 178 -3.79 -6.34 4.17
CA GLY A 178 -3.61 -4.96 4.64
C GLY A 178 -2.39 -4.77 5.53
N ASN A 179 -1.38 -5.60 5.34
CA ASN A 179 -0.12 -5.59 6.10
C ASN A 179 0.73 -4.34 5.89
N ASP A 180 0.48 -3.59 4.82
CA ASP A 180 1.17 -2.37 4.42
C ASP A 180 0.55 -1.08 4.98
N ILE A 181 -0.74 -1.09 5.31
CA ILE A 181 -1.49 0.12 5.68
C ILE A 181 -0.84 0.84 6.88
N TYR A 182 -0.55 0.11 7.96
CA TYR A 182 0.06 0.72 9.15
C TYR A 182 1.43 1.32 8.84
N PHE A 183 2.26 0.59 8.10
CA PHE A 183 3.59 1.05 7.69
C PHE A 183 3.52 2.34 6.90
N VAL A 184 2.68 2.40 5.87
CA VAL A 184 2.50 3.56 5.00
C VAL A 184 1.95 4.76 5.77
N HIS A 185 0.91 4.57 6.57
CA HIS A 185 0.30 5.66 7.35
C HIS A 185 1.25 6.18 8.44
N CYS A 186 1.97 5.28 9.11
CA CYS A 186 2.96 5.66 10.10
C CYS A 186 4.11 6.46 9.47
N ALA A 187 4.66 5.97 8.35
CA ALA A 187 5.69 6.70 7.62
C ALA A 187 5.20 8.08 7.16
N GLY A 188 3.99 8.17 6.61
CA GLY A 188 3.41 9.45 6.19
C GLY A 188 3.16 10.41 7.35
N TYR A 189 2.73 9.93 8.52
CA TYR A 189 2.41 10.76 9.68
C TYR A 189 3.63 11.53 10.21
N TYR A 190 4.77 10.86 10.32
CA TYR A 190 5.96 11.44 10.95
C TYR A 190 6.80 12.35 10.04
N THR A 191 6.36 12.64 8.82
CA THR A 191 7.04 13.59 7.95
C THR A 191 6.09 14.49 7.15
N ASN A 192 6.58 15.70 6.83
CA ASN A 192 6.04 16.56 5.78
C ASN A 192 7.11 16.80 4.68
N ASN A 193 8.28 16.18 4.81
CA ASN A 193 9.37 16.26 3.83
C ASN A 193 9.12 15.23 2.71
N ILE A 194 8.14 15.54 1.86
CA ILE A 194 7.65 14.65 0.81
C ILE A 194 7.73 15.29 -0.56
N ALA A 195 7.88 14.47 -1.59
CA ALA A 195 7.75 14.86 -2.99
C ALA A 195 6.73 14.01 -3.71
N VAL A 196 6.29 14.49 -4.88
CA VAL A 196 5.27 13.84 -5.70
C VAL A 196 5.70 13.80 -7.16
N ILE A 197 5.53 12.66 -7.80
CA ILE A 197 5.66 12.45 -9.24
C ILE A 197 4.26 12.15 -9.79
N ASN A 198 3.66 13.11 -10.50
CA ASN A 198 2.35 12.91 -11.13
C ASN A 198 2.48 12.15 -12.46
N LYS A 199 3.09 10.95 -12.38
CA LYS A 199 3.21 10.00 -13.49
C LYS A 199 2.92 8.60 -12.98
N LYS A 200 2.28 7.79 -13.82
CA LYS A 200 2.00 6.39 -13.53
C LYS A 200 3.25 5.57 -13.80
N LEU A 201 3.92 5.17 -12.72
CA LEU A 201 5.19 4.45 -12.79
C LEU A 201 5.05 2.96 -12.47
N TYR A 202 3.87 2.49 -12.07
CA TYR A 202 3.64 1.14 -11.59
C TYR A 202 2.30 0.58 -12.11
N PHE A 203 2.28 -0.71 -12.48
CA PHE A 203 1.09 -1.43 -12.91
C PHE A 203 0.64 -2.38 -11.81
N TYR A 204 -0.43 -2.01 -11.11
CA TYR A 204 -1.14 -2.91 -10.21
C TYR A 204 -2.03 -3.84 -11.02
N VAL A 205 -1.60 -5.10 -11.17
CA VAL A 205 -2.22 -6.06 -12.07
C VAL A 205 -3.43 -6.72 -11.42
N LYS A 206 -4.50 -6.86 -12.19
CA LYS A 206 -5.67 -7.61 -11.78
C LYS A 206 -5.36 -9.12 -11.79
N ASN A 207 -5.14 -9.68 -10.62
CA ASN A 207 -4.91 -11.10 -10.44
C ASN A 207 -6.10 -11.75 -9.70
N PRO A 208 -6.94 -12.57 -10.38
CA PRO A 208 -8.09 -13.25 -9.75
C PRO A 208 -7.71 -14.17 -8.59
N GLN A 209 -6.46 -14.66 -8.55
CA GLN A 209 -5.95 -15.53 -7.49
C GLN A 209 -5.37 -14.75 -6.30
N SER A 210 -5.31 -13.43 -6.40
CA SER A 210 -4.78 -12.57 -5.31
C SER A 210 -5.63 -12.72 -4.04
N ILE A 211 -4.95 -12.67 -2.90
CA ILE A 211 -5.56 -12.64 -1.55
C ILE A 211 -6.56 -11.49 -1.42
N THR A 212 -6.37 -10.41 -2.17
CA THR A 212 -7.27 -9.25 -2.17
C THR A 212 -8.70 -9.61 -2.57
N TRP A 213 -8.89 -10.58 -3.47
CA TRP A 213 -10.20 -11.03 -3.97
C TRP A 213 -10.73 -12.27 -3.25
N GLY A 214 -9.96 -12.86 -2.34
CA GLY A 214 -10.35 -14.03 -1.55
C GLY A 214 -11.58 -13.76 -0.68
N LYS A 215 -12.35 -14.83 -0.38
CA LYS A 215 -13.50 -14.77 0.52
C LYS A 215 -13.05 -14.33 1.91
N MET A 216 -13.68 -13.28 2.42
CA MET A 216 -13.43 -12.78 3.77
C MET A 216 -14.09 -13.70 4.79
N ASN A 217 -13.30 -14.38 5.61
CA ASN A 217 -13.80 -15.12 6.76
C ASN A 217 -13.86 -14.21 8.02
N LYS A 218 -14.42 -14.74 9.13
CA LYS A 218 -14.59 -13.99 10.39
C LYS A 218 -13.27 -13.49 10.97
N CYS A 219 -12.23 -14.32 10.94
CA CYS A 219 -10.93 -13.99 11.48
C CYS A 219 -10.30 -12.83 10.70
N LEU A 220 -10.21 -12.95 9.39
CA LEU A 220 -9.69 -11.89 8.50
C LEU A 220 -10.48 -10.58 8.60
N LEU A 221 -11.80 -10.67 8.82
CA LEU A 221 -12.61 -9.47 9.01
C LEU A 221 -12.27 -8.78 10.33
N LEU A 222 -12.15 -9.51 11.44
CA LEU A 222 -11.81 -8.94 12.74
C LEU A 222 -10.40 -8.36 12.77
N GLU A 223 -9.44 -9.03 12.14
CA GLU A 223 -8.08 -8.52 11.95
C GLU A 223 -8.07 -7.23 11.13
N SER A 224 -8.80 -7.20 10.01
CA SER A 224 -8.94 -5.99 9.18
C SER A 224 -9.54 -4.82 9.95
N ILE A 225 -10.47 -5.07 10.86
CA ILE A 225 -11.09 -4.02 11.67
C ILE A 225 -10.13 -3.53 12.76
N ALA A 226 -9.40 -4.44 13.42
CA ALA A 226 -8.40 -4.06 14.43
C ALA A 226 -7.27 -3.22 13.80
N LEU A 227 -6.83 -3.63 12.61
CA LEU A 227 -5.85 -2.87 11.83
C LEU A 227 -6.40 -1.50 11.41
N PHE A 228 -7.64 -1.46 10.97
CA PHE A 228 -8.31 -0.21 10.62
C PHE A 228 -8.31 0.77 11.81
N ASP A 229 -8.69 0.32 13.00
CA ASP A 229 -8.65 1.15 14.22
C ASP A 229 -7.26 1.71 14.51
N LYS A 230 -6.23 0.86 14.39
CA LYS A 230 -4.84 1.23 14.59
C LYS A 230 -4.40 2.31 13.60
N ASN A 231 -4.74 2.14 12.34
CA ASN A 231 -4.36 3.06 11.26
C ASN A 231 -5.11 4.39 11.32
N MET A 232 -6.38 4.35 11.72
CA MET A 232 -7.18 5.57 11.86
C MET A 232 -6.66 6.53 12.93
N LYS A 233 -5.79 6.07 13.83
CA LYS A 233 -5.09 6.93 14.77
C LYS A 233 -4.34 8.06 14.03
N PHE A 234 -3.55 7.74 13.01
CA PHE A 234 -2.75 8.72 12.28
C PHE A 234 -3.61 9.69 11.47
N VAL A 235 -4.58 9.16 10.73
CA VAL A 235 -5.54 9.96 9.94
C VAL A 235 -6.30 10.96 10.83
N ARG A 236 -6.68 10.55 12.05
CA ARG A 236 -7.35 11.44 13.03
C ARG A 236 -6.41 12.48 13.60
N MET A 237 -5.20 12.09 13.97
CA MET A 237 -4.21 13.03 14.54
C MET A 237 -3.85 14.13 13.56
N ASP A 238 -3.80 13.84 12.26
CA ASP A 238 -3.60 14.82 11.20
C ASP A 238 -4.86 15.58 10.80
N GLY A 239 -6.03 15.17 11.31
CA GLY A 239 -7.31 15.78 10.97
C GLY A 239 -7.79 15.47 9.55
N ALA A 240 -7.32 14.38 8.93
CA ALA A 240 -7.65 13.95 7.58
C ALA A 240 -8.99 13.18 7.49
N TRP A 241 -10.04 13.73 8.09
CA TRP A 241 -11.35 13.08 8.22
C TRP A 241 -12.03 12.75 6.89
N ASN A 242 -11.73 13.50 5.83
CA ASN A 242 -12.22 13.27 4.47
C ASN A 242 -11.70 11.95 3.87
N LEU A 243 -10.56 11.46 4.34
CA LEU A 243 -9.94 10.21 3.91
C LEU A 243 -10.36 9.02 4.79
N TYR A 244 -11.24 9.26 5.74
CA TYR A 244 -11.82 8.18 6.51
C TYR A 244 -12.47 7.20 5.51
N PRO A 245 -11.88 5.99 5.29
CA PRO A 245 -12.52 5.04 4.40
C PRO A 245 -13.93 4.84 4.92
N PRO A 246 -14.87 4.48 4.08
CA PRO A 246 -16.24 4.28 4.52
C PRO A 246 -16.30 3.09 5.48
N PHE A 247 -15.86 3.34 6.71
CA PHE A 247 -16.05 2.52 7.90
C PHE A 247 -17.47 1.95 7.96
N TYR A 248 -18.42 2.73 7.51
CA TYR A 248 -19.77 2.34 7.24
C TYR A 248 -19.87 1.07 6.36
N GLN A 249 -19.04 0.89 5.34
CA GLN A 249 -19.08 -0.33 4.52
C GLN A 249 -18.60 -1.56 5.30
N SER A 250 -17.55 -1.42 6.11
CA SER A 250 -17.08 -2.48 6.99
C SER A 250 -18.11 -2.79 8.07
N MET A 251 -18.76 -1.79 8.66
CA MET A 251 -19.83 -1.96 9.64
C MET A 251 -21.10 -2.57 9.04
N LEU A 252 -21.52 -2.19 7.84
CA LEU A 252 -22.60 -2.87 7.13
C LEU A 252 -22.26 -4.33 6.81
N ARG A 253 -21.00 -4.62 6.50
CA ARG A 253 -20.53 -5.98 6.25
C ARG A 253 -20.59 -6.82 7.52
N ILE A 254 -20.17 -6.27 8.67
CA ILE A 254 -20.33 -6.91 9.99
C ILE A 254 -21.78 -7.16 10.30
N TYR A 255 -22.65 -6.16 10.10
CA TYR A 255 -24.09 -6.30 10.32
C TYR A 255 -24.67 -7.44 9.47
N ARG A 256 -24.35 -7.50 8.19
CA ARG A 256 -24.84 -8.55 7.27
C ARG A 256 -24.33 -9.94 7.64
N LEU A 257 -23.09 -10.06 8.14
CA LEU A 257 -22.48 -11.36 8.44
C LEU A 257 -22.79 -11.87 9.84
N TYR A 258 -22.99 -10.99 10.82
CA TYR A 258 -23.09 -11.37 12.24
C TYR A 258 -24.35 -10.87 12.93
N GLY A 259 -25.19 -10.13 12.23
CA GLY A 259 -26.45 -9.61 12.77
C GLY A 259 -26.33 -8.38 13.67
N PRO A 260 -27.48 -7.83 14.08
CA PRO A 260 -27.57 -6.55 14.78
C PRO A 260 -26.94 -6.57 16.19
N VAL A 261 -27.08 -7.67 16.94
CA VAL A 261 -26.57 -7.77 18.32
C VAL A 261 -25.04 -7.69 18.34
N PHE A 262 -24.38 -8.44 17.46
CA PHE A 262 -22.93 -8.40 17.34
C PHE A 262 -22.46 -7.03 16.86
N TRP A 263 -23.17 -6.44 15.89
CA TRP A 263 -22.89 -5.11 15.35
C TRP A 263 -22.94 -4.04 16.44
N ILE A 264 -24.03 -4.01 17.26
CA ILE A 264 -24.23 -3.07 18.37
C ILE A 264 -23.11 -3.23 19.40
N ARG A 265 -22.87 -4.47 19.87
CA ARG A 265 -21.83 -4.76 20.85
C ARG A 265 -20.45 -4.32 20.35
N TYR A 266 -20.11 -4.62 19.12
CA TYR A 266 -18.84 -4.26 18.50
C TYR A 266 -18.72 -2.74 18.35
N TYR A 267 -19.77 -2.05 17.88
CA TYR A 267 -19.83 -0.60 17.78
C TYR A 267 -19.55 0.07 19.12
N PHE A 268 -20.28 -0.28 20.16
CA PHE A 268 -20.13 0.37 21.48
C PHE A 268 -18.81 0.02 22.18
N THR A 269 -18.24 -1.16 21.97
CA THR A 269 -16.97 -1.54 22.60
C THR A 269 -15.73 -0.99 21.92
N LYS A 270 -15.76 -0.81 20.60
CA LYS A 270 -14.58 -0.44 19.81
C LYS A 270 -14.67 0.92 19.14
N PHE A 271 -15.86 1.40 18.84
CA PHE A 271 -16.05 2.55 17.94
C PHE A 271 -16.68 3.78 18.57
N PHE A 272 -17.52 3.66 19.57
CA PHE A 272 -18.14 4.80 20.22
C PHE A 272 -17.10 5.80 20.75
N VAL A 273 -15.94 5.29 21.16
CA VAL A 273 -14.80 6.11 21.61
C VAL A 273 -14.15 6.88 20.45
N TYR A 274 -14.23 6.35 19.23
CA TYR A 274 -13.44 6.84 18.10
C TYR A 274 -14.26 7.48 16.97
N THR A 275 -15.54 7.16 16.83
CA THR A 275 -16.38 7.66 15.74
C THR A 275 -17.75 8.04 16.28
N PRO A 276 -17.96 9.30 16.68
CA PRO A 276 -19.28 9.77 17.10
C PRO A 276 -20.31 9.47 15.98
N ILE A 277 -21.50 9.06 16.38
CA ILE A 277 -22.60 8.69 15.46
C ILE A 277 -22.90 9.79 14.43
N TRP A 278 -22.64 11.03 14.77
CA TRP A 278 -22.75 12.21 13.92
C TRP A 278 -21.83 12.19 12.70
N THR A 279 -20.64 11.60 12.82
CA THR A 279 -19.69 11.48 11.71
C THR A 279 -20.20 10.47 10.67
N ILE A 280 -20.89 9.42 11.13
CA ILE A 280 -21.53 8.42 10.26
C ILE A 280 -22.71 9.05 9.50
N ILE A 281 -23.50 9.85 10.20
CA ILE A 281 -24.64 10.58 9.61
C ILE A 281 -24.15 11.59 8.60
N TYR A 282 -23.11 12.38 8.93
CA TYR A 282 -22.51 13.36 8.02
C TYR A 282 -22.00 12.71 6.73
N HIS A 283 -21.30 11.59 6.83
CA HIS A 283 -20.82 10.84 5.65
C HIS A 283 -21.96 10.30 4.80
N LYS A 284 -23.05 9.81 5.41
CA LYS A 284 -24.24 9.38 4.66
C LYS A 284 -24.88 10.53 3.90
N VAL A 285 -25.05 11.66 4.56
CA VAL A 285 -25.66 12.86 3.93
C VAL A 285 -24.75 13.38 2.82
N HIS A 286 -23.45 13.45 3.04
CA HIS A 286 -22.49 13.91 2.03
C HIS A 286 -22.44 13.00 0.79
N LEU A 287 -22.39 11.68 0.98
CA LEU A 287 -22.44 10.71 -0.12
C LEU A 287 -23.79 10.73 -0.87
N TYR A 288 -24.90 10.93 -0.15
CA TYR A 288 -26.22 11.08 -0.76
C TYR A 288 -26.30 12.35 -1.62
N LEU A 289 -25.84 13.47 -1.08
CA LEU A 289 -25.80 14.75 -1.81
C LEU A 289 -24.87 14.68 -3.03
N LYS A 290 -23.69 14.08 -2.88
CA LYS A 290 -22.76 13.87 -4.00
C LYS A 290 -23.38 13.02 -5.11
N ARG A 291 -24.08 11.94 -4.78
CA ARG A 291 -24.78 11.09 -5.76
C ARG A 291 -25.97 11.77 -6.41
N THR A 292 -26.65 12.67 -5.70
CA THR A 292 -27.83 13.38 -6.22
C THR A 292 -27.41 14.57 -7.10
N LEU A 293 -26.34 15.28 -6.75
CA LEU A 293 -25.80 16.39 -7.52
C LEU A 293 -25.10 15.94 -8.82
N TYR A 294 -24.42 14.78 -8.82
CA TYR A 294 -23.74 14.26 -10.02
C TYR A 294 -24.62 13.37 -10.92
N ARG A 295 -25.88 13.11 -10.56
CA ARG A 295 -26.85 12.46 -11.46
C ARG A 295 -27.59 13.46 -12.37
N ASN A 296 -27.43 14.74 -12.12
CA ASN A 296 -28.13 15.81 -12.86
C ASN A 296 -27.17 16.68 -13.71
N ILE A 297 -25.93 16.21 -13.94
CA ILE A 297 -24.99 16.70 -14.94
C ILE A 297 -24.61 15.52 -15.84
#